data_86d06e204e0fcca898a5b5650719f819
#
_entry.id   86d06e204e0fcca898a5b5650719f819
#
_cell.length_a   1.000
_cell.length_b   1.000
_cell.length_c   1.000
_cell.angle_alpha   90.00
_cell.angle_beta   90.00
_cell.angle_gamma   90.00
#
_symmetry.space_group_name_H-M   'P 1'
#
loop_
_entity.id
_entity.type
_entity.pdbx_description
1 polymer ?
#
loop_
_entity_poly.entity_id
_entity_poly.type
_entity_poly.pdbx_seq_one_letter_code
_entity_poly.pdbx_strand_id
1 'polypeptide(L)'
;MIQRFDAIRSLVTGDISGAEDGTRMKYHDGQTPPTEKEIDTELARLQAEYDAQEYARNRKAEYDALNQLEMQFDDKEDGTTTWEDAIKAIKAKWPKDNSGPV
;
A
#
# COMPACT_ATOMS: atom_id res chain seq x y z
N MET A 1 -6.27 -5.24 1.35
CA MET A 1 -6.37 -5.40 2.81
C MET A 1 -5.46 -6.51 3.29
N ILE A 2 -4.82 -6.36 4.44
CA ILE A 2 -3.91 -7.38 4.97
C ILE A 2 -4.72 -8.52 5.59
N GLN A 3 -4.40 -9.74 5.21
CA GLN A 3 -5.07 -10.96 5.66
C GLN A 3 -4.17 -11.77 6.60
N ARG A 4 -4.78 -12.65 7.38
CA ARG A 4 -4.04 -13.58 8.26
C ARG A 4 -3.00 -14.40 7.49
N PHE A 5 -3.32 -14.83 6.28
CA PHE A 5 -2.40 -15.55 5.41
C PHE A 5 -1.12 -14.75 5.12
N ASP A 6 -1.25 -13.44 4.91
CA ASP A 6 -0.11 -12.55 4.67
C ASP A 6 0.84 -12.53 5.85
N ALA A 7 0.31 -12.49 7.08
CA ALA A 7 1.10 -12.52 8.29
C ALA A 7 1.84 -13.85 8.43
N ILE A 8 1.17 -14.96 8.18
CA ILE A 8 1.79 -16.29 8.24
C ILE A 8 2.91 -16.41 7.20
N ARG A 9 2.64 -15.98 5.98
CA ARG A 9 3.63 -16.02 4.89
C ARG A 9 4.86 -15.17 5.20
N SER A 10 4.67 -14.04 5.87
CA SER A 10 5.77 -13.16 6.28
C SER A 10 6.67 -13.82 7.34
N LEU A 11 6.10 -14.64 8.22
CA LEU A 11 6.82 -15.27 9.32
C LEU A 11 7.54 -16.56 8.92
N VAL A 12 7.15 -17.20 7.82
CA VAL A 12 7.75 -18.46 7.37
C VAL A 12 8.53 -18.25 6.08
N THR A 13 9.61 -19.01 5.92
CA THR A 13 10.50 -18.89 4.74
C THR A 13 10.30 -19.99 3.72
N GLY A 14 9.65 -21.10 4.09
CA GLY A 14 9.39 -22.22 3.19
C GLY A 14 8.00 -22.15 2.57
N ASP A 15 7.67 -23.17 1.81
CA ASP A 15 6.36 -23.25 1.15
C ASP A 15 5.24 -23.47 2.17
N ILE A 16 4.16 -22.77 1.97
CA ILE A 16 2.92 -22.94 2.73
C ILE A 16 1.74 -22.94 1.78
N SER A 17 0.65 -23.57 2.20
CA SER A 17 -0.61 -23.52 1.46
C SER A 17 -1.77 -23.44 2.45
N GLY A 18 -2.90 -22.91 2.00
CA GLY A 18 -4.07 -22.72 2.82
C GLY A 18 -4.96 -21.62 2.28
N ALA A 19 -6.00 -21.29 3.04
CA ALA A 19 -6.93 -20.22 2.68
C ALA A 19 -6.35 -18.84 3.04
N GLU A 20 -6.81 -17.81 2.35
CA GLU A 20 -6.38 -16.42 2.58
C GLU A 20 -6.64 -15.94 4.00
N ASP A 21 -7.66 -16.50 4.65
CA ASP A 21 -8.00 -16.18 6.03
C ASP A 21 -7.10 -16.86 7.06
N GLY A 22 -6.13 -17.66 6.61
CA GLY A 22 -5.19 -18.36 7.48
C GLY A 22 -5.72 -19.67 8.03
N THR A 23 -6.85 -20.19 7.53
CA THR A 23 -7.38 -21.50 7.91
C THR A 23 -6.83 -22.60 6.99
N ARG A 24 -6.87 -23.84 7.48
CA ARG A 24 -6.43 -25.04 6.73
C ARG A 24 -4.99 -24.91 6.23
N MET A 25 -4.15 -24.27 7.03
CA MET A 25 -2.75 -24.07 6.65
C MET A 25 -1.97 -25.37 6.66
N LYS A 26 -1.18 -25.57 5.60
CA LYS A 26 -0.22 -26.66 5.51
C LYS A 26 1.17 -26.07 5.40
N TYR A 27 2.06 -26.58 6.24
CA TYR A 27 3.45 -26.15 6.29
C TYR A 27 4.31 -27.26 5.69
N HIS A 28 5.01 -26.91 4.61
CA HIS A 28 5.84 -27.85 3.87
C HIS A 28 7.30 -27.78 4.35
N ASP A 29 8.11 -28.76 3.96
CA ASP A 29 9.54 -28.80 4.27
C ASP A 29 9.87 -28.88 5.76
N GLY A 30 8.97 -29.46 6.57
CA GLY A 30 9.19 -29.68 8.00
C GLY A 30 9.19 -28.40 8.83
N GLN A 31 8.60 -27.34 8.35
CA GLN A 31 8.53 -26.07 9.04
C GLN A 31 7.71 -26.14 10.33
N THR A 32 8.14 -25.38 11.34
CA THR A 32 7.36 -25.19 12.56
C THR A 32 6.35 -24.06 12.32
N PRO A 33 5.04 -24.32 12.53
CA PRO A 33 4.04 -23.25 12.38
C PRO A 33 4.26 -22.12 13.39
N PRO A 34 4.04 -20.87 13.00
CA PRO A 34 4.08 -19.76 13.96
C PRO A 34 2.92 -19.88 14.98
N THR A 35 3.13 -19.33 16.17
CA THR A 35 2.10 -19.31 17.20
C THR A 35 1.01 -18.29 16.83
N GLU A 36 -0.19 -18.43 17.42
CA GLU A 36 -1.26 -17.46 17.23
C GLU A 36 -0.83 -16.05 17.62
N LYS A 37 -0.08 -15.91 18.71
CA LYS A 37 0.44 -14.62 19.17
C LYS A 37 1.40 -14.01 18.14
N GLU A 38 2.26 -14.81 17.55
CA GLU A 38 3.18 -14.35 16.50
C GLU A 38 2.42 -13.89 15.27
N ILE A 39 1.40 -14.64 14.86
CA ILE A 39 0.55 -14.30 13.72
C ILE A 39 -0.19 -12.99 13.99
N ASP A 40 -0.79 -12.83 15.16
CA ASP A 40 -1.54 -11.62 15.52
C ASP A 40 -0.64 -10.39 15.56
N THR A 41 0.57 -10.52 16.11
CA THR A 41 1.55 -9.42 16.16
C THR A 41 1.99 -9.01 14.77
N GLU A 42 2.29 -9.98 13.90
CA GLU A 42 2.70 -9.70 12.53
C GLU A 42 1.57 -9.11 11.70
N LEU A 43 0.34 -9.60 11.89
CA LEU A 43 -0.83 -9.06 11.21
C LEU A 43 -1.03 -7.58 11.56
N ALA A 44 -0.90 -7.23 12.84
CA ALA A 44 -1.01 -5.84 13.28
C ALA A 44 0.09 -4.98 12.69
N ARG A 45 1.33 -5.50 12.62
CA ARG A 45 2.46 -4.78 12.03
C ARG A 45 2.25 -4.51 10.54
N LEU A 46 1.84 -5.53 9.79
CA LEU A 46 1.57 -5.40 8.35
C LEU A 46 0.41 -4.45 8.08
N GLN A 47 -0.64 -4.51 8.90
CA GLN A 47 -1.77 -3.60 8.77
C GLN A 47 -1.35 -2.16 9.02
N ALA A 48 -0.50 -1.91 10.03
CA ALA A 48 0.01 -0.58 10.32
C ALA A 48 0.86 -0.04 9.17
N GLU A 49 1.71 -0.87 8.56
CA GLU A 49 2.49 -0.48 7.38
C GLU A 49 1.59 -0.15 6.20
N TYR A 50 0.57 -0.96 5.96
CA TYR A 50 -0.40 -0.71 4.89
C TYR A 50 -1.13 0.60 5.11
N ASP A 51 -1.60 0.85 6.33
CA ASP A 51 -2.32 2.08 6.67
C ASP A 51 -1.42 3.32 6.54
N ALA A 52 -0.15 3.20 6.91
CA ALA A 52 0.81 4.29 6.78
C ALA A 52 1.04 4.71 5.31
N GLN A 53 0.77 3.83 4.36
CA GLN A 53 0.92 4.13 2.93
C GLN A 53 -0.39 4.58 2.26
N GLU A 54 -1.45 4.81 3.02
CA GLU A 54 -2.74 5.22 2.46
C GLU A 54 -2.63 6.51 1.66
N TYR A 55 -1.88 7.50 2.14
CA TYR A 55 -1.69 8.75 1.41
C TYR A 55 -1.07 8.50 0.02
N ALA A 56 -0.14 7.56 -0.08
CA ALA A 56 0.53 7.25 -1.34
C ALA A 56 -0.43 6.60 -2.34
N ARG A 57 -1.30 5.70 -1.86
CA ARG A 57 -2.33 5.08 -2.70
C ARG A 57 -3.32 6.12 -3.23
N ASN A 58 -3.75 7.02 -2.36
CA ASN A 58 -4.69 8.09 -2.73
C ASN A 58 -4.06 9.08 -3.71
N ARG A 59 -2.80 9.46 -3.49
CA ARG A 59 -2.04 10.29 -4.43
C ARG A 59 -1.92 9.62 -5.79
N LYS A 60 -1.57 8.34 -5.80
CA LYS A 60 -1.40 7.58 -7.05
C LYS A 60 -2.68 7.55 -7.86
N ALA A 61 -3.82 7.32 -7.22
CA ALA A 61 -5.12 7.31 -7.92
C ALA A 61 -5.39 8.64 -8.62
N GLU A 62 -5.08 9.77 -7.98
CA GLU A 62 -5.27 11.08 -8.59
C GLU A 62 -4.22 11.40 -9.64
N TYR A 63 -2.96 10.96 -9.45
CA TYR A 63 -1.94 11.10 -10.49
C TYR A 63 -2.31 10.32 -11.75
N ASP A 64 -2.84 9.11 -11.59
CA ASP A 64 -3.25 8.27 -12.71
C ASP A 64 -4.43 8.87 -13.49
N ALA A 65 -5.24 9.69 -12.84
CA ALA A 65 -6.35 10.40 -13.48
C ALA A 65 -5.89 11.62 -14.30
N LEU A 66 -4.65 12.08 -14.11
CA LEU A 66 -4.10 13.21 -14.84
C LEU A 66 -3.38 12.74 -16.10
N ASN A 67 -3.54 13.50 -17.19
CA ASN A 67 -2.69 13.32 -18.37
C ASN A 67 -1.42 14.17 -18.20
N GLN A 68 -0.49 13.66 -17.39
CA GLN A 68 0.68 14.41 -16.95
C GLN A 68 1.61 14.80 -18.10
N LEU A 69 1.80 13.91 -19.08
CA LEU A 69 2.65 14.20 -20.23
C LEU A 69 2.09 15.35 -21.07
N GLU A 70 0.80 15.33 -21.33
CA GLU A 70 0.14 16.41 -22.07
C GLU A 70 0.17 17.71 -21.30
N MET A 71 -0.07 17.67 -19.99
CA MET A 71 0.00 18.86 -19.13
C MET A 71 1.40 19.47 -19.14
N GLN A 72 2.45 18.64 -19.07
CA GLN A 72 3.83 19.13 -19.15
C GLN A 72 4.13 19.77 -20.50
N PHE A 73 3.67 19.17 -21.59
CA PHE A 73 3.85 19.69 -22.93
C PHE A 73 3.14 21.05 -23.08
N ASP A 74 1.88 21.11 -22.66
CA ASP A 74 1.07 22.32 -22.76
C ASP A 74 1.66 23.45 -21.92
N ASP A 75 2.14 23.15 -20.72
CA ASP A 75 2.80 24.13 -19.85
C ASP A 75 4.04 24.71 -20.51
N LYS A 76 4.81 23.87 -21.17
CA LYS A 76 6.02 24.32 -21.88
C LYS A 76 5.66 25.23 -23.05
N GLU A 77 4.63 24.87 -23.82
CA GLU A 77 4.17 25.67 -24.96
C GLU A 77 3.56 26.99 -24.54
N ASP A 78 2.75 26.99 -23.49
CA ASP A 78 1.97 28.15 -23.05
C ASP A 78 2.67 28.98 -21.97
N GLY A 79 3.78 28.48 -21.42
CA GLY A 79 4.50 29.11 -20.30
C GLY A 79 3.71 29.10 -19.00
N THR A 80 2.93 28.04 -18.77
CA THR A 80 2.08 27.90 -17.58
C THR A 80 2.65 26.86 -16.61
N THR A 81 2.01 26.71 -15.44
CA THR A 81 2.41 25.79 -14.39
C THR A 81 1.28 24.87 -13.95
N THR A 82 0.35 24.54 -14.84
CA THR A 82 -0.84 23.77 -14.50
C THR A 82 -0.50 22.37 -13.95
N TRP A 83 0.51 21.70 -14.52
CA TRP A 83 0.95 20.41 -14.04
C TRP A 83 1.54 20.48 -12.62
N GLU A 84 2.45 21.40 -12.38
CA GLU A 84 3.05 21.58 -11.04
C GLU A 84 2.00 21.93 -10.01
N ASP A 85 1.06 22.81 -10.35
CA ASP A 85 -0.01 23.23 -9.46
C ASP A 85 -0.94 22.05 -9.12
N ALA A 86 -1.26 21.22 -10.10
CA ALA A 86 -2.07 20.01 -9.88
C ALA A 86 -1.37 19.02 -8.95
N ILE A 87 -0.07 18.78 -9.13
CA ILE A 87 0.72 17.89 -8.28
C ILE A 87 0.77 18.43 -6.84
N LYS A 88 1.01 19.71 -6.67
CA LYS A 88 1.03 20.36 -5.35
C LYS A 88 -0.32 20.25 -4.65
N ALA A 89 -1.41 20.42 -5.37
CA ALA A 89 -2.76 20.29 -4.83
C ALA A 89 -3.05 18.87 -4.35
N ILE A 90 -2.64 17.86 -5.11
CA ILE A 90 -2.81 16.46 -4.75
C ILE A 90 -2.00 16.13 -3.48
N LYS A 91 -0.76 16.58 -3.39
CA LYS A 91 0.09 16.38 -2.21
C LYS A 91 -0.48 17.05 -0.97
N ALA A 92 -1.06 18.23 -1.11
CA ALA A 92 -1.70 18.94 0.00
C ALA A 92 -2.98 18.26 0.45
N LYS A 93 -3.75 17.70 -0.49
CA LYS A 93 -4.98 16.96 -0.19
C LYS A 93 -4.71 15.67 0.57
N TRP A 94 -3.62 14.98 0.23
CA TRP A 94 -3.24 13.69 0.81
C TRP A 94 -1.88 13.79 1.49
N PRO A 95 -1.80 14.42 2.67
CA PRO A 95 -0.53 14.56 3.39
C PRO A 95 -0.01 13.22 3.91
N LYS A 96 1.30 13.13 4.12
CA LYS A 96 1.99 11.90 4.52
C LYS A 96 1.57 11.37 5.89
N ASP A 97 0.96 12.22 6.72
CA ASP A 97 0.46 11.82 8.04
C ASP A 97 -0.94 11.18 7.99
N ASN A 98 -1.50 11.00 6.78
CA ASN A 98 -2.82 10.44 6.54
C ASN A 98 -3.98 11.27 7.14
N SER A 99 -3.77 12.55 7.36
CA SER A 99 -4.80 13.45 7.89
C SER A 99 -5.80 13.94 6.83
N GLY A 100 -5.51 13.67 5.57
CA GLY A 100 -6.38 14.09 4.48
C GLY A 100 -7.63 13.25 4.32
N PRO A 101 -8.54 13.67 3.40
CA PRO A 101 -8.43 14.87 2.56
C PRO A 101 -8.58 16.19 3.33
N VAL A 102 -7.83 17.16 2.86
CA VAL A 102 -7.81 18.51 3.45
C VAL A 102 -8.63 19.46 2.59
#